data_d90092e17847fbafc34eb351e71bf5cc
#
_entry.id   d90092e17847fbafc34eb351e71bf5cc
#
_cell.length_a   1.000
_cell.length_b   1.000
_cell.length_c   1.000
_cell.angle_alpha   90.00
_cell.angle_beta   90.00
_cell.angle_gamma   90.00
#
_symmetry.space_group_name_H-M   'P 1'
#
loop_
_entity.id
_entity.type
_entity.pdbx_description
1 polymer ?
#
loop_
_entity_poly.entity_id
_entity_poly.type
_entity_poly.pdbx_seq_one_letter_code
_entity_poly.pdbx_strand_id
1 'polypeptide(L)'
;LGRPTYGVAFKDHTQPELSMLVDQAAWIRLGQLNKLLAFFKKHRVQEVVFAGGINKPRALDLRPDFRAAKLLFHLRSKNDNSLLHGVVSLLETEGFTPVSALRFVPSLRAPAGILSKREPTRQEKADLEFGWSLAKEIGRLDIGQCLVVREQMVVAVEALEGTNETITRAGRLGGK
;
A
#
# COMPACT_ATOMS: atom_id res chain seq x y z
N LEU A 1 3.08 -22.56 -9.14
CA LEU A 1 2.06 -22.04 -10.08
C LEU A 1 2.32 -22.42 -11.54
N GLY A 2 3.46 -23.03 -11.88
CA GLY A 2 3.82 -23.47 -13.25
C GLY A 2 3.98 -22.34 -14.27
N ARG A 3 3.97 -21.08 -13.83
CA ARG A 3 4.20 -19.89 -14.67
C ARG A 3 5.51 -19.23 -14.29
N PRO A 4 6.29 -18.74 -15.25
CA PRO A 4 7.50 -17.97 -14.95
C PRO A 4 7.16 -16.73 -14.13
N THR A 5 7.96 -16.47 -13.10
CA THR A 5 7.79 -15.36 -12.18
C THR A 5 9.00 -14.43 -12.26
N TYR A 6 8.76 -13.16 -12.54
CA TYR A 6 9.79 -12.14 -12.70
C TYR A 6 9.66 -11.09 -11.61
N GLY A 7 10.70 -10.89 -10.81
CA GLY A 7 10.71 -9.97 -9.69
C GLY A 7 11.41 -8.66 -10.01
N VAL A 8 10.79 -7.52 -9.68
CA VAL A 8 11.48 -6.24 -9.57
C VAL A 8 11.62 -5.89 -8.10
N ALA A 9 12.85 -5.89 -7.63
CA ALA A 9 13.24 -5.61 -6.26
C ALA A 9 13.75 -4.18 -6.13
N PHE A 10 13.34 -3.50 -5.07
CA PHE A 10 13.84 -2.17 -4.75
C PHE A 10 14.98 -2.27 -3.75
N LYS A 11 16.16 -1.74 -4.12
CA LYS A 11 17.33 -1.67 -3.24
C LYS A 11 16.94 -0.96 -1.95
N ASP A 12 17.44 -1.45 -0.84
CA ASP A 12 17.21 -0.94 0.52
C ASP A 12 15.76 -1.12 1.06
N HIS A 13 14.86 -1.72 0.26
CA HIS A 13 13.46 -1.98 0.66
C HIS A 13 13.06 -3.46 0.52
N THR A 14 13.69 -4.21 -0.38
CA THR A 14 13.37 -5.60 -0.65
C THR A 14 14.45 -6.51 -0.08
N GLN A 15 14.04 -7.60 0.56
CA GLN A 15 14.96 -8.59 1.12
C GLN A 15 15.68 -9.37 0.00
N PRO A 16 16.99 -9.69 0.17
CA PRO A 16 17.79 -10.35 -0.86
C PRO A 16 17.24 -11.71 -1.32
N GLU A 17 16.53 -12.40 -0.42
CA GLU A 17 15.93 -13.72 -0.62
C GLU A 17 14.93 -13.75 -1.78
N LEU A 18 14.39 -12.60 -2.21
CA LEU A 18 13.51 -12.53 -3.38
C LEU A 18 14.14 -13.18 -4.61
N SER A 19 15.46 -13.04 -4.78
CA SER A 19 16.17 -13.62 -5.92
C SER A 19 16.12 -15.15 -5.98
N MET A 20 15.85 -15.82 -4.84
CA MET A 20 15.68 -17.27 -4.75
C MET A 20 14.23 -17.73 -4.97
N LEU A 21 13.27 -16.79 -4.92
CA LEU A 21 11.83 -17.05 -5.00
C LEU A 21 11.24 -16.81 -6.38
N VAL A 22 12.01 -16.21 -7.30
CA VAL A 22 11.59 -15.86 -8.66
C VAL A 22 12.57 -16.40 -9.69
N ASP A 23 12.10 -16.65 -10.92
CA ASP A 23 12.95 -17.17 -11.99
C ASP A 23 14.03 -16.16 -12.41
N GLN A 24 13.69 -14.88 -12.41
CA GLN A 24 14.64 -13.78 -12.61
C GLN A 24 14.25 -12.55 -11.80
N ALA A 25 15.25 -11.86 -11.28
CA ALA A 25 15.07 -10.63 -10.51
C ALA A 25 15.86 -9.46 -11.11
N ALA A 26 15.24 -8.27 -11.11
CA ALA A 26 15.93 -7.01 -11.41
C ALA A 26 15.97 -6.14 -10.14
N TRP A 27 17.17 -5.73 -9.74
CA TRP A 27 17.38 -4.85 -8.59
C TRP A 27 17.52 -3.40 -9.05
N ILE A 28 16.54 -2.59 -8.75
CA ILE A 28 16.48 -1.18 -9.14
C ILE A 28 16.37 -0.27 -7.90
N ARG A 29 16.58 1.03 -8.08
CA ARG A 29 16.27 2.03 -7.05
C ARG A 29 14.85 2.56 -7.25
N LEU A 30 14.25 3.04 -6.17
CA LEU A 30 12.97 3.76 -6.27
C LEU A 30 13.09 4.93 -7.24
N GLY A 31 12.06 5.09 -8.08
CA GLY A 31 12.05 6.12 -9.13
C GLY A 31 12.67 5.69 -10.46
N GLN A 32 13.22 4.48 -10.61
CA GLN A 32 13.75 3.98 -11.89
C GLN A 32 12.69 3.25 -12.72
N LEU A 33 11.61 3.95 -13.10
CA LEU A 33 10.47 3.37 -13.84
C LEU A 33 10.86 2.88 -15.24
N ASN A 34 11.78 3.52 -15.91
CA ASN A 34 12.27 3.04 -17.23
C ASN A 34 12.90 1.65 -17.13
N LYS A 35 13.67 1.38 -16.08
CA LYS A 35 14.29 0.07 -15.87
C LYS A 35 13.25 -0.99 -15.54
N LEU A 36 12.26 -0.66 -14.72
CA LEU A 36 11.13 -1.53 -14.39
C LEU A 36 10.39 -1.94 -15.67
N LEU A 37 9.98 -0.97 -16.47
CA LEU A 37 9.22 -1.21 -17.69
C LEU A 37 10.05 -1.99 -18.73
N ALA A 38 11.34 -1.66 -18.89
CA ALA A 38 12.23 -2.37 -19.78
C ALA A 38 12.41 -3.85 -19.39
N PHE A 39 12.53 -4.13 -18.07
CA PHE A 39 12.61 -5.49 -17.56
C PHE A 39 11.33 -6.27 -17.85
N PHE A 40 10.17 -5.71 -17.56
CA PHE A 40 8.89 -6.37 -17.83
C PHE A 40 8.65 -6.60 -19.32
N LYS A 41 8.96 -5.63 -20.18
CA LYS A 41 8.84 -5.78 -21.64
C LYS A 41 9.78 -6.85 -22.18
N LYS A 42 11.04 -6.90 -21.71
CA LYS A 42 12.03 -7.92 -22.09
C LYS A 42 11.52 -9.34 -21.83
N HIS A 43 10.83 -9.53 -20.71
CA HIS A 43 10.32 -10.84 -20.29
C HIS A 43 8.85 -11.08 -20.69
N ARG A 44 8.27 -10.19 -21.51
CA ARG A 44 6.88 -10.29 -22.00
C ARG A 44 5.87 -10.48 -20.85
N VAL A 45 6.12 -9.82 -19.71
CA VAL A 45 5.20 -9.82 -18.58
C VAL A 45 3.87 -9.22 -19.01
N GLN A 46 2.77 -9.83 -18.62
CA GLN A 46 1.41 -9.35 -18.88
C GLN A 46 0.73 -8.88 -17.60
N GLU A 47 0.82 -9.70 -16.55
CA GLU A 47 0.18 -9.43 -15.25
C GLU A 47 1.23 -8.97 -14.23
N VAL A 48 0.91 -7.93 -13.47
CA VAL A 48 1.79 -7.37 -12.45
C VAL A 48 1.10 -7.37 -11.10
N VAL A 49 1.78 -7.90 -10.08
CA VAL A 49 1.33 -7.92 -8.68
C VAL A 49 2.24 -7.03 -7.84
N PHE A 50 1.64 -6.20 -7.01
CA PHE A 50 2.36 -5.49 -5.97
C PHE A 50 2.38 -6.33 -4.70
N ALA A 51 3.56 -6.56 -4.14
CA ALA A 51 3.74 -7.33 -2.91
C ALA A 51 4.73 -6.64 -1.98
N GLY A 52 4.41 -6.61 -0.69
CA GLY A 52 5.21 -5.95 0.33
C GLY A 52 4.94 -4.45 0.45
N GLY A 53 5.64 -3.82 1.38
CA GLY A 53 5.59 -2.39 1.64
C GLY A 53 6.86 -1.68 1.20
N ILE A 54 6.75 -0.38 0.95
CA ILE A 54 7.87 0.51 0.72
C ILE A 54 7.85 1.56 1.83
N ASN A 55 8.92 1.62 2.62
CA ASN A 55 9.06 2.70 3.58
C ASN A 55 9.19 4.03 2.83
N LYS A 56 8.52 5.07 3.30
CA LYS A 56 8.57 6.40 2.69
C LYS A 56 10.03 6.82 2.49
N PRO A 57 10.51 6.92 1.23
CA PRO A 57 11.86 7.38 0.99
C PRO A 57 11.94 8.85 1.39
N ARG A 58 13.05 9.25 1.99
CA ARG A 58 13.35 10.67 2.11
C ARG A 58 13.47 11.25 0.70
N ALA A 59 13.00 12.47 0.50
CA ALA A 59 13.03 13.10 -0.84
C ALA A 59 14.44 13.10 -1.47
N LEU A 60 15.50 13.07 -0.65
CA LEU A 60 16.90 13.00 -1.07
C LEU A 60 17.34 11.62 -1.59
N ASP A 61 16.61 10.54 -1.28
CA ASP A 61 16.95 9.17 -1.68
C ASP A 61 16.33 8.80 -3.04
N LEU A 62 15.35 9.58 -3.49
CA LEU A 62 14.72 9.42 -4.79
C LEU A 62 15.63 9.96 -5.90
N ARG A 63 16.05 9.08 -6.80
CA ARG A 63 16.67 9.46 -8.08
C ARG A 63 15.72 9.12 -9.22
N PRO A 64 14.64 9.92 -9.40
CA PRO A 64 13.65 9.65 -10.41
C PRO A 64 14.26 9.76 -11.81
N ASP A 65 13.97 8.78 -12.66
CA ASP A 65 14.18 8.95 -14.07
C ASP A 65 13.12 9.89 -14.68
N PHE A 66 13.25 10.18 -15.97
CA PHE A 66 12.36 11.13 -16.65
C PHE A 66 10.87 10.75 -16.52
N ARG A 67 10.54 9.43 -16.59
CA ARG A 67 9.15 8.96 -16.45
C ARG A 67 8.63 9.12 -15.01
N ALA A 68 9.45 8.78 -14.04
CA ALA A 68 9.11 8.97 -12.63
C ALA A 68 8.96 10.46 -12.29
N ALA A 69 9.84 11.32 -12.80
CA ALA A 69 9.74 12.77 -12.62
C ALA A 69 8.46 13.33 -13.25
N LYS A 70 8.11 12.89 -14.47
CA LYS A 70 6.87 13.26 -15.13
C LYS A 70 5.64 12.81 -14.35
N LEU A 71 5.64 11.56 -13.85
CA LEU A 71 4.57 11.04 -13.01
C LEU A 71 4.39 11.91 -11.76
N LEU A 72 5.47 12.16 -11.00
CA LEU A 72 5.45 12.98 -9.79
C LEU A 72 4.96 14.41 -10.03
N PHE A 73 5.27 14.98 -11.21
CA PHE A 73 4.80 16.32 -11.59
C PHE A 73 3.29 16.39 -11.84
N HIS A 74 2.70 15.31 -12.39
CA HIS A 74 1.27 15.26 -12.71
C HIS A 74 0.38 14.87 -11.51
N LEU A 75 0.97 14.37 -10.43
CA LEU A 75 0.19 14.01 -9.24
C LEU A 75 -0.25 15.27 -8.49
N ARG A 76 -1.56 15.40 -8.25
CA ARG A 76 -2.13 16.48 -7.43
C ARG A 76 -1.76 16.38 -5.96
N SER A 77 -1.59 15.15 -5.48
CA SER A 77 -1.14 14.82 -4.13
C SER A 77 0.06 13.88 -4.21
N LYS A 78 0.98 13.98 -3.26
CA LYS A 78 2.18 13.13 -3.17
C LYS A 78 2.11 12.15 -2.01
N ASN A 79 0.89 11.83 -1.56
CA ASN A 79 0.70 10.78 -0.58
C ASN A 79 0.88 9.39 -1.22
N ASP A 80 1.01 8.37 -0.37
CA ASP A 80 1.36 7.00 -0.80
C ASP A 80 0.31 6.42 -1.73
N ASN A 81 -0.96 6.72 -1.50
CA ASN A 81 -2.08 6.20 -2.29
C ASN A 81 -2.08 6.80 -3.71
N SER A 82 -1.92 8.11 -3.82
CA SER A 82 -1.83 8.81 -5.12
C SER A 82 -0.60 8.35 -5.92
N LEU A 83 0.54 8.10 -5.26
CA LEU A 83 1.74 7.55 -5.90
C LEU A 83 1.49 6.15 -6.44
N LEU A 84 0.87 5.28 -5.63
CA LEU A 84 0.55 3.92 -6.05
C LEU A 84 -0.42 3.92 -7.25
N HIS A 85 -1.49 4.70 -7.19
CA HIS A 85 -2.44 4.85 -8.30
C HIS A 85 -1.77 5.38 -9.56
N GLY A 86 -0.85 6.34 -9.43
CA GLY A 86 -0.07 6.84 -10.55
C GLY A 86 0.79 5.78 -11.21
N VAL A 87 1.43 4.92 -10.41
CA VAL A 87 2.23 3.79 -10.93
C VAL A 87 1.33 2.75 -11.58
N VAL A 88 0.17 2.42 -11.00
CA VAL A 88 -0.83 1.52 -11.58
C VAL A 88 -1.26 2.03 -12.95
N SER A 89 -1.70 3.29 -13.06
CA SER A 89 -2.14 3.89 -14.33
C SER A 89 -1.02 3.92 -15.38
N LEU A 90 0.22 4.15 -14.95
CA LEU A 90 1.37 4.07 -15.86
C LEU A 90 1.55 2.65 -16.42
N LEU A 91 1.47 1.63 -15.56
CA LEU A 91 1.58 0.24 -15.99
C LEU A 91 0.48 -0.14 -16.98
N GLU A 92 -0.77 0.26 -16.71
CA GLU A 92 -1.91 0.04 -17.61
C GLU A 92 -1.69 0.72 -18.97
N THR A 93 -1.24 1.98 -18.97
CA THR A 93 -0.92 2.73 -20.20
C THR A 93 0.20 2.07 -21.00
N GLU A 94 1.15 1.40 -20.34
CA GLU A 94 2.25 0.67 -20.97
C GLU A 94 1.87 -0.77 -21.40
N GLY A 95 0.60 -1.16 -21.19
CA GLY A 95 0.03 -2.43 -21.65
C GLY A 95 0.16 -3.58 -20.64
N PHE A 96 0.47 -3.30 -19.38
CA PHE A 96 0.47 -4.30 -18.32
C PHE A 96 -0.88 -4.33 -17.60
N THR A 97 -1.22 -5.47 -17.02
CA THR A 97 -2.45 -5.64 -16.22
C THR A 97 -2.10 -5.79 -14.75
N PRO A 98 -2.24 -4.73 -13.93
CA PRO A 98 -2.11 -4.86 -12.48
C PRO A 98 -3.23 -5.76 -11.92
N VAL A 99 -2.86 -6.75 -11.11
CA VAL A 99 -3.80 -7.70 -10.51
C VAL A 99 -3.61 -7.81 -9.01
N SER A 100 -4.68 -8.12 -8.29
CA SER A 100 -4.63 -8.28 -6.84
C SER A 100 -3.79 -9.50 -6.43
N ALA A 101 -2.95 -9.35 -5.40
CA ALA A 101 -2.22 -10.46 -4.78
C ALA A 101 -3.17 -11.56 -4.26
N LEU A 102 -4.38 -11.21 -3.84
CA LEU A 102 -5.39 -12.16 -3.36
C LEU A 102 -5.84 -13.16 -4.44
N ARG A 103 -5.61 -12.87 -5.72
CA ARG A 103 -5.86 -13.83 -6.80
C ARG A 103 -4.94 -15.04 -6.71
N PHE A 104 -3.72 -14.85 -6.23
CA PHE A 104 -2.71 -15.92 -6.12
C PHE A 104 -2.65 -16.52 -4.73
N VAL A 105 -2.97 -15.73 -3.71
CA VAL A 105 -2.94 -16.15 -2.30
C VAL A 105 -4.25 -15.74 -1.61
N PRO A 106 -5.37 -16.43 -1.92
CA PRO A 106 -6.68 -16.11 -1.34
C PRO A 106 -6.71 -16.19 0.20
N SER A 107 -5.84 -17.02 0.78
CA SER A 107 -5.71 -17.18 2.23
C SER A 107 -5.23 -15.92 2.97
N LEU A 108 -4.66 -14.93 2.26
CA LEU A 108 -4.31 -13.64 2.86
C LEU A 108 -5.55 -12.74 3.11
N ARG A 109 -6.70 -13.11 2.56
CA ARG A 109 -7.93 -12.38 2.81
C ARG A 109 -8.42 -12.68 4.22
N ALA A 110 -8.62 -11.63 5.02
CA ALA A 110 -9.24 -11.79 6.33
C ALA A 110 -10.63 -12.41 6.18
N PRO A 111 -10.96 -13.48 6.91
CA PRO A 111 -12.31 -14.05 6.90
C PRO A 111 -13.31 -13.06 7.51
N ALA A 112 -14.57 -13.21 7.12
CA ALA A 112 -15.64 -12.46 7.75
C ALA A 112 -15.89 -12.95 9.18
N GLY A 113 -16.28 -12.06 10.07
CA GLY A 113 -16.64 -12.36 11.44
C GLY A 113 -15.63 -11.88 12.47
N ILE A 114 -15.80 -12.38 13.70
CA ILE A 114 -14.98 -12.00 14.84
C ILE A 114 -13.72 -12.87 14.86
N LEU A 115 -12.56 -12.24 14.79
CA LEU A 115 -11.25 -12.90 14.79
C LEU A 115 -10.59 -12.93 16.16
N SER A 116 -11.12 -12.14 17.10
CA SER A 116 -10.64 -12.08 18.49
C SER A 116 -11.28 -13.16 19.37
N LYS A 117 -10.68 -13.41 20.56
CA LYS A 117 -11.23 -14.37 21.54
C LYS A 117 -12.56 -13.94 22.16
N ARG A 118 -12.86 -12.65 22.13
CA ARG A 118 -14.12 -12.10 22.65
C ARG A 118 -14.89 -11.36 21.56
N GLU A 119 -16.19 -11.31 21.72
CA GLU A 119 -17.04 -10.47 20.89
C GLU A 119 -16.97 -8.99 21.32
N PRO A 120 -17.17 -8.07 20.37
CA PRO A 120 -17.32 -6.66 20.72
C PRO A 120 -18.60 -6.45 21.57
N THR A 121 -18.49 -5.60 22.56
CA THR A 121 -19.62 -5.16 23.38
C THR A 121 -20.62 -4.37 22.54
N ARG A 122 -21.81 -4.09 23.10
CA ARG A 122 -22.80 -3.24 22.43
C ARG A 122 -22.26 -1.84 22.14
N GLN A 123 -21.49 -1.27 23.06
CA GLN A 123 -20.86 0.05 22.87
C GLN A 123 -19.82 0.01 21.76
N GLU A 124 -18.94 -1.01 21.73
CA GLU A 124 -17.93 -1.15 20.68
C GLU A 124 -18.57 -1.37 19.29
N LYS A 125 -19.72 -2.06 19.20
CA LYS A 125 -20.47 -2.18 17.94
C LYS A 125 -21.01 -0.82 17.49
N ALA A 126 -21.56 -0.02 18.40
CA ALA A 126 -22.01 1.34 18.09
C ALA A 126 -20.85 2.26 17.64
N ASP A 127 -19.69 2.14 18.29
CA ASP A 127 -18.48 2.87 17.90
C ASP A 127 -17.98 2.46 16.52
N LEU A 128 -18.04 1.16 16.18
CA LEU A 128 -17.67 0.66 14.85
C LEU A 128 -18.62 1.19 13.76
N GLU A 129 -19.92 1.18 13.99
CA GLU A 129 -20.91 1.70 13.05
C GLU A 129 -20.73 3.21 12.82
N PHE A 130 -20.56 3.96 13.89
CA PHE A 130 -20.27 5.39 13.83
C PHE A 130 -18.96 5.67 13.08
N GLY A 131 -17.90 4.96 13.43
CA GLY A 131 -16.56 5.18 12.86
C GLY A 131 -16.44 4.73 11.41
N TRP A 132 -17.19 3.72 10.98
CA TRP A 132 -17.08 3.16 9.64
C TRP A 132 -17.37 4.18 8.54
N SER A 133 -18.45 4.94 8.66
CA SER A 133 -18.82 5.98 7.70
C SER A 133 -17.77 7.07 7.62
N LEU A 134 -17.25 7.51 8.77
CA LEU A 134 -16.20 8.51 8.86
C LEU A 134 -14.88 8.02 8.26
N ALA A 135 -14.48 6.77 8.54
CA ALA A 135 -13.28 6.18 7.97
C ALA A 135 -13.34 6.11 6.45
N LYS A 136 -14.52 5.80 5.87
CA LYS A 136 -14.73 5.82 4.42
C LYS A 136 -14.56 7.22 3.83
N GLU A 137 -15.08 8.26 4.49
CA GLU A 137 -14.90 9.65 4.03
C GLU A 137 -13.45 10.11 4.13
N ILE A 138 -12.74 9.78 5.21
CA ILE A 138 -11.32 10.09 5.39
C ILE A 138 -10.49 9.42 4.29
N GLY A 139 -10.80 8.15 3.97
CA GLY A 139 -10.17 7.43 2.86
C GLY A 139 -10.47 8.05 1.50
N ARG A 140 -11.73 8.49 1.27
CA ARG A 140 -12.13 9.16 0.03
C ARG A 140 -11.43 10.51 -0.16
N LEU A 141 -11.19 11.22 0.95
CA LEU A 141 -10.45 12.49 0.95
C LEU A 141 -8.93 12.29 0.89
N ASP A 142 -8.47 11.03 0.92
CA ASP A 142 -7.06 10.65 0.89
C ASP A 142 -6.23 11.28 2.05
N ILE A 143 -6.86 11.42 3.23
CA ILE A 143 -6.23 11.97 4.44
C ILE A 143 -5.45 10.87 5.16
N GLY A 144 -6.08 9.68 5.34
CA GLY A 144 -5.49 8.54 6.05
C GLY A 144 -6.36 7.29 5.93
N GLN A 145 -5.95 6.22 6.62
CA GLN A 145 -6.57 4.90 6.54
C GLN A 145 -7.03 4.37 7.90
N CYS A 146 -6.76 5.10 8.99
CA CYS A 146 -7.09 4.70 10.34
C CYS A 146 -7.84 5.80 11.08
N LEU A 147 -8.88 5.38 11.78
CA LEU A 147 -9.69 6.21 12.68
C LEU A 147 -9.85 5.46 13.98
N VAL A 148 -9.62 6.13 15.10
CA VAL A 148 -9.89 5.59 16.44
C VAL A 148 -11.10 6.30 17.03
N VAL A 149 -12.07 5.50 17.49
CA VAL A 149 -13.33 5.96 18.07
C VAL A 149 -13.46 5.41 19.48
N ARG A 150 -14.03 6.20 20.37
CA ARG A 150 -14.48 5.79 21.70
C ARG A 150 -15.76 6.53 22.05
N GLU A 151 -16.77 5.81 22.50
CA GLU A 151 -18.06 6.37 22.93
C GLU A 151 -18.67 7.28 21.86
N GLN A 152 -18.63 6.82 20.60
CA GLN A 152 -19.08 7.54 19.40
C GLN A 152 -18.40 8.91 19.22
N MET A 153 -17.18 9.06 19.73
CA MET A 153 -16.35 10.24 19.55
C MET A 153 -15.05 9.87 18.85
N VAL A 154 -14.65 10.67 17.88
CA VAL A 154 -13.36 10.50 17.21
C VAL A 154 -12.24 10.93 18.13
N VAL A 155 -11.40 9.98 18.52
CA VAL A 155 -10.24 10.22 19.40
C VAL A 155 -9.01 10.58 18.59
N ALA A 156 -8.79 9.90 17.46
CA ALA A 156 -7.65 10.17 16.59
C ALA A 156 -7.97 9.79 15.13
N VAL A 157 -7.41 10.55 14.20
CA VAL A 157 -7.43 10.29 12.76
C VAL A 157 -6.01 10.19 12.28
N GLU A 158 -5.70 9.18 11.48
CA GLU A 158 -4.42 9.05 10.82
C GLU A 158 -4.27 10.12 9.73
N ALA A 159 -3.08 10.72 9.70
CA ALA A 159 -2.65 11.58 8.61
C ALA A 159 -1.21 11.19 8.18
N LEU A 160 -0.26 12.08 8.35
CA LEU A 160 1.13 11.86 7.92
C LEU A 160 1.90 10.90 8.84
N GLU A 161 1.50 10.80 10.10
CA GLU A 161 2.21 10.02 11.13
C GLU A 161 2.17 8.51 10.91
N GLY A 162 1.13 8.00 10.23
CA GLY A 162 0.89 6.58 10.02
C GLY A 162 0.11 5.90 11.13
N THR A 163 -0.41 4.71 10.84
CA THR A 163 -1.38 3.98 11.68
C THR A 163 -0.86 3.70 13.10
N ASN A 164 0.39 3.26 13.25
CA ASN A 164 0.94 2.90 14.56
C ASN A 164 1.00 4.11 15.51
N GLU A 165 1.45 5.26 15.03
CA GLU A 165 1.51 6.49 15.82
C GLU A 165 0.13 7.02 16.13
N THR A 166 -0.82 6.89 15.20
CA THR A 166 -2.23 7.25 15.43
C THR A 166 -2.83 6.43 16.56
N ILE A 167 -2.63 5.10 16.57
CA ILE A 167 -3.10 4.21 17.64
C ILE A 167 -2.43 4.57 18.98
N THR A 168 -1.14 4.80 18.97
CA THR A 168 -0.38 5.21 20.18
C THR A 168 -0.89 6.54 20.73
N ARG A 169 -1.14 7.52 19.86
CA ARG A 169 -1.70 8.82 20.23
C ARG A 169 -3.12 8.68 20.79
N ALA A 170 -3.95 7.87 20.16
CA ALA A 170 -5.30 7.60 20.64
C ALA A 170 -5.30 6.98 22.02
N GLY A 171 -4.40 6.03 22.32
CA GLY A 171 -4.25 5.43 23.63
C GLY A 171 -3.90 6.47 24.74
N ARG A 172 -3.08 7.47 24.39
CA ARG A 172 -2.77 8.56 25.33
C ARG A 172 -3.94 9.51 25.56
N LEU A 173 -4.71 9.82 24.50
CA LEU A 173 -5.85 10.75 24.58
C LEU A 173 -7.11 10.10 25.16
N GLY A 174 -7.35 8.83 24.84
CA GLY A 174 -8.56 8.11 25.25
C GLY A 174 -8.55 7.66 26.73
N GLY A 175 -7.43 7.77 27.42
CA GLY A 175 -7.28 7.26 28.79
C GLY A 175 -7.28 5.71 28.84
N LYS A 176 -6.99 5.19 30.05
CA LYS A 176 -7.11 3.75 30.35
C LYS A 176 -8.55 3.33 30.46
#